data_0fdaa57f1c7f9d9ff39ac0d11c8a1f07
#
_entry.id   0fdaa57f1c7f9d9ff39ac0d11c8a1f07
#
_cell.length_a   1.000
_cell.length_b   1.000
_cell.length_c   1.000
_cell.angle_alpha   90.00
_cell.angle_beta   90.00
_cell.angle_gamma   90.00
#
_symmetry.space_group_name_H-M   'P 1'
#
loop_
_entity.id
_entity.type
_entity.pdbx_description
1 polymer ?
#
loop_
_entity_poly.entity_id
_entity_poly.type
_entity_poly.pdbx_seq_one_letter_code
_entity_poly.pdbx_strand_id
1 'polypeptide(L)'
;MDVVSCVITTHKREPKIVERALLSILNQTYKNIEVFVVDDSPSDFEYRDSVREMVESYEERNVTYIPHENCMGACVARNTGLENCNGKYIAFLDDDDEWKPKKIEMLLNGFTNENIALVYCGRVLYNDTTGETRVRNPEIHTGMVYDELILKNFIGSTSYPLLKTDCLKEIGGFDPLMQSAQDYDVWLRLARKYEVNYVDEPLIVYHVHEGEQITKNPIKRINGLERICEKNIDYLSKNKYAYWVRINGILTYYIDAKMYGKALKRWFEAVKKCPFKIKGNINNLYNMFVRTVTNIRDRNK
;
A
#
# COMPACT_ATOMS: atom_id res chain seq x y z
N MET A 1 -14.46 22.62 -11.21
CA MET A 1 -13.77 21.31 -11.13
C MET A 1 -13.35 21.13 -9.70
N ASP A 2 -13.51 19.92 -9.14
CA ASP A 2 -13.10 19.62 -7.75
C ASP A 2 -11.58 19.60 -7.64
N VAL A 3 -11.01 20.06 -6.52
CA VAL A 3 -9.57 19.97 -6.27
C VAL A 3 -9.20 18.53 -5.93
N VAL A 4 -8.07 18.06 -6.47
CA VAL A 4 -7.46 16.78 -6.10
C VAL A 4 -6.15 17.05 -5.38
N SER A 5 -6.05 16.61 -4.13
CA SER A 5 -4.80 16.66 -3.36
C SER A 5 -3.94 15.43 -3.68
N CYS A 6 -2.70 15.65 -4.07
CA CYS A 6 -1.74 14.60 -4.33
C CYS A 6 -0.65 14.64 -3.27
N VAL A 7 -0.37 13.53 -2.62
CA VAL A 7 0.62 13.44 -1.54
C VAL A 7 1.73 12.48 -1.96
N ILE A 8 2.96 12.98 -2.02
CA ILE A 8 4.17 12.17 -2.12
C ILE A 8 4.75 12.06 -0.71
N THR A 9 5.04 10.85 -0.26
CA THR A 9 5.82 10.66 0.98
C THR A 9 7.20 10.14 0.63
N THR A 10 8.25 10.81 1.11
CA THR A 10 9.63 10.43 0.83
C THR A 10 10.42 10.19 2.10
N HIS A 11 11.39 9.27 2.02
CA HIS A 11 12.29 8.96 3.12
C HIS A 11 13.64 8.47 2.58
N LYS A 12 14.71 9.24 2.82
CA LYS A 12 16.09 8.93 2.42
C LYS A 12 16.23 8.64 0.92
N ARG A 13 15.69 9.53 0.09
CA ARG A 13 15.76 9.43 -1.38
C ARG A 13 16.64 10.52 -1.97
N GLU A 14 17.26 10.21 -3.09
CA GLU A 14 17.92 11.19 -3.95
C GLU A 14 16.88 12.10 -4.62
N PRO A 15 17.18 13.39 -4.84
CA PRO A 15 16.24 14.35 -5.45
C PRO A 15 15.65 13.87 -6.78
N LYS A 16 16.47 13.26 -7.63
CA LYS A 16 16.05 12.76 -8.94
C LYS A 16 14.90 11.74 -8.89
N ILE A 17 14.87 10.89 -7.85
CA ILE A 17 13.82 9.88 -7.70
C ILE A 17 12.52 10.56 -7.31
N VAL A 18 12.57 11.47 -6.32
CA VAL A 18 11.40 12.23 -5.86
C VAL A 18 10.88 13.15 -6.98
N GLU A 19 11.77 13.78 -7.75
CA GLU A 19 11.41 14.65 -8.87
C GLU A 19 10.67 13.89 -9.97
N ARG A 20 11.08 12.66 -10.28
CA ARG A 20 10.40 11.79 -11.24
C ARG A 20 8.94 11.55 -10.82
N ALA A 21 8.70 11.18 -9.56
CA ALA A 21 7.36 11.02 -9.01
C ALA A 21 6.57 12.33 -9.08
N LEU A 22 7.14 13.44 -8.65
CA LEU A 22 6.54 14.78 -8.69
C LEU A 22 6.15 15.19 -10.11
N LEU A 23 7.05 15.05 -11.06
CA LEU A 23 6.78 15.39 -12.47
C LEU A 23 5.66 14.53 -13.06
N SER A 24 5.51 13.27 -12.62
CA SER A 24 4.41 12.41 -13.06
C SER A 24 3.03 12.94 -12.61
N ILE A 25 2.97 13.61 -11.45
CA ILE A 25 1.76 14.33 -10.98
C ILE A 25 1.56 15.64 -11.74
N LEU A 26 2.60 16.45 -11.86
CA LEU A 26 2.52 17.77 -12.52
C LEU A 26 2.17 17.67 -14.02
N ASN A 27 2.43 16.53 -14.64
CA ASN A 27 2.11 16.24 -16.04
C ASN A 27 0.73 15.55 -16.22
N GLN A 28 -0.11 15.48 -15.18
CA GLN A 28 -1.48 14.99 -15.34
C GLN A 28 -2.31 15.86 -16.28
N THR A 29 -3.23 15.22 -17.03
CA THR A 29 -4.19 15.94 -17.91
C THR A 29 -5.19 16.76 -17.09
N TYR A 30 -5.58 16.29 -15.92
CA TYR A 30 -6.38 17.03 -14.96
C TYR A 30 -5.52 18.09 -14.26
N LYS A 31 -5.96 19.37 -14.29
CA LYS A 31 -5.11 20.51 -13.88
C LYS A 31 -5.43 21.08 -12.49
N ASN A 32 -6.62 20.81 -11.95
CA ASN A 32 -6.99 21.35 -10.63
C ASN A 32 -6.42 20.47 -9.49
N ILE A 33 -5.09 20.49 -9.35
CA ILE A 33 -4.31 19.65 -8.44
C ILE A 33 -3.52 20.55 -7.49
N GLU A 34 -3.44 20.17 -6.23
CA GLU A 34 -2.44 20.62 -5.26
C GLU A 34 -1.54 19.44 -4.89
N VAL A 35 -0.26 19.69 -4.62
CA VAL A 35 0.71 18.63 -4.34
C VAL A 35 1.42 18.91 -3.01
N PHE A 36 1.50 17.90 -2.16
CA PHE A 36 2.26 17.92 -0.91
C PHE A 36 3.37 16.88 -0.99
N VAL A 37 4.62 17.29 -0.80
CA VAL A 37 5.76 16.40 -0.65
C VAL A 37 6.13 16.38 0.82
N VAL A 38 5.80 15.28 1.50
CA VAL A 38 6.08 15.11 2.93
C VAL A 38 7.37 14.31 3.08
N ASP A 39 8.41 14.98 3.61
CA ASP A 39 9.74 14.38 3.79
C ASP A 39 9.94 13.92 5.23
N ASP A 40 9.95 12.59 5.41
CA ASP A 40 10.17 11.89 6.67
C ASP A 40 11.65 11.47 6.86
N SER A 41 12.58 12.06 6.10
CA SER A 41 14.01 11.80 6.24
C SER A 41 14.58 12.44 7.52
N PRO A 42 15.63 11.86 8.12
CA PRO A 42 16.35 12.51 9.21
C PRO A 42 16.89 13.90 8.79
N SER A 43 16.99 14.81 9.76
CA SER A 43 17.48 16.17 9.49
C SER A 43 18.92 16.22 8.96
N ASP A 44 19.73 15.20 9.28
CA ASP A 44 21.13 15.04 8.86
C ASP A 44 21.30 14.18 7.59
N PHE A 45 20.22 13.82 6.91
CA PHE A 45 20.30 13.05 5.67
C PHE A 45 20.91 13.90 4.55
N GLU A 46 21.93 13.36 3.90
CA GLU A 46 22.80 14.07 2.94
C GLU A 46 22.07 14.78 1.79
N TYR A 47 20.92 14.23 1.34
CA TYR A 47 20.14 14.81 0.23
C TYR A 47 18.93 15.63 0.69
N ARG A 48 18.70 15.79 1.99
CA ARG A 48 17.48 16.46 2.49
C ARG A 48 17.34 17.90 1.97
N ASP A 49 18.41 18.68 2.03
CA ASP A 49 18.37 20.05 1.53
C ASP A 49 18.18 20.10 0.00
N SER A 50 18.86 19.21 -0.73
CA SER A 50 18.70 19.12 -2.18
C SER A 50 17.27 18.68 -2.59
N VAL A 51 16.63 17.79 -1.82
CA VAL A 51 15.22 17.41 -2.04
C VAL A 51 14.31 18.62 -1.79
N ARG A 52 14.54 19.38 -0.70
CA ARG A 52 13.79 20.60 -0.40
C ARG A 52 13.91 21.61 -1.53
N GLU A 53 15.14 21.99 -1.91
CA GLU A 53 15.41 22.97 -2.97
C GLU A 53 14.76 22.56 -4.31
N MET A 54 14.84 21.28 -4.64
CA MET A 54 14.20 20.73 -5.83
C MET A 54 12.69 20.89 -5.75
N VAL A 55 12.03 20.51 -4.63
CA VAL A 55 10.56 20.60 -4.50
C VAL A 55 10.10 22.05 -4.49
N GLU A 56 10.77 22.95 -3.76
CA GLU A 56 10.46 24.37 -3.66
C GLU A 56 10.60 25.09 -5.03
N SER A 57 11.44 24.59 -5.95
CA SER A 57 11.52 25.10 -7.30
C SER A 57 10.22 24.95 -8.11
N TYR A 58 9.26 24.15 -7.64
CA TYR A 58 7.94 23.94 -8.25
C TYR A 58 6.80 24.64 -7.46
N GLU A 59 7.09 25.52 -6.50
CA GLU A 59 6.08 26.19 -5.66
C GLU A 59 5.00 26.91 -6.49
N GLU A 60 5.38 27.62 -7.55
CA GLU A 60 4.45 28.29 -8.47
C GLU A 60 3.44 27.34 -9.14
N ARG A 61 3.71 26.03 -9.11
CA ARG A 61 2.82 24.97 -9.62
C ARG A 61 1.95 24.33 -8.54
N ASN A 62 1.72 25.03 -7.43
CA ASN A 62 0.92 24.57 -6.29
C ASN A 62 1.51 23.30 -5.61
N VAL A 63 2.84 23.29 -5.44
CA VAL A 63 3.60 22.26 -4.75
C VAL A 63 4.07 22.80 -3.40
N THR A 64 3.84 22.03 -2.32
CA THR A 64 4.26 22.39 -0.97
C THR A 64 5.19 21.31 -0.41
N TYR A 65 6.35 21.70 0.11
CA TYR A 65 7.26 20.83 0.83
C TYR A 65 6.96 20.86 2.32
N ILE A 66 6.82 19.69 2.95
CA ILE A 66 6.53 19.54 4.39
C ILE A 66 7.58 18.61 5.01
N PRO A 67 8.60 19.13 5.68
CA PRO A 67 9.59 18.31 6.36
C PRO A 67 9.09 17.88 7.75
N HIS A 68 9.34 16.63 8.15
CA HIS A 68 9.27 16.21 9.53
C HIS A 68 10.58 16.51 10.26
N GLU A 69 10.52 16.91 11.52
CA GLU A 69 11.72 17.11 12.35
C GLU A 69 12.42 15.78 12.67
N ASN A 70 11.65 14.73 12.85
CA ASN A 70 12.11 13.37 13.13
C ASN A 70 11.42 12.37 12.22
N CYS A 71 12.04 11.22 11.99
CA CYS A 71 11.42 10.11 11.25
C CYS A 71 10.22 9.57 12.04
N MET A 72 9.01 9.81 11.55
CA MET A 72 7.75 9.42 12.17
C MET A 72 7.11 8.18 11.50
N GLY A 73 7.62 7.80 10.35
CA GLY A 73 7.16 6.66 9.55
C GLY A 73 6.07 6.99 8.54
N ALA A 74 5.97 6.14 7.53
CA ALA A 74 5.16 6.38 6.33
C ALA A 74 3.66 6.63 6.61
N CYS A 75 3.08 6.01 7.67
CA CYS A 75 1.68 6.27 8.04
C CYS A 75 1.49 7.70 8.53
N VAL A 76 2.40 8.20 9.37
CA VAL A 76 2.34 9.57 9.89
C VAL A 76 2.59 10.56 8.75
N ALA A 77 3.56 10.29 7.88
CA ALA A 77 3.83 11.15 6.72
C ALA A 77 2.61 11.27 5.80
N ARG A 78 1.89 10.17 5.53
CA ARG A 78 0.64 10.22 4.75
C ARG A 78 -0.47 10.97 5.49
N ASN A 79 -0.57 10.83 6.81
CA ASN A 79 -1.54 11.58 7.61
C ASN A 79 -1.22 13.07 7.62
N THR A 80 0.05 13.47 7.70
CA THR A 80 0.46 14.87 7.55
C THR A 80 -0.02 15.45 6.20
N GLY A 81 0.12 14.70 5.11
CA GLY A 81 -0.45 15.08 3.82
C GLY A 81 -1.98 15.18 3.85
N LEU A 82 -2.67 14.22 4.49
CA LEU A 82 -4.12 14.21 4.65
C LEU A 82 -4.64 15.40 5.49
N GLU A 83 -3.91 15.82 6.51
CA GLU A 83 -4.26 16.95 7.37
C GLU A 83 -4.14 18.30 6.65
N ASN A 84 -3.17 18.42 5.72
CA ASN A 84 -2.92 19.64 4.96
C ASN A 84 -3.74 19.74 3.66
N CYS A 85 -4.40 18.65 3.22
CA CYS A 85 -5.14 18.64 1.98
C CYS A 85 -6.48 19.37 2.05
N ASN A 86 -6.81 20.11 0.97
CA ASN A 86 -8.08 20.82 0.79
C ASN A 86 -8.97 20.19 -0.29
N GLY A 87 -8.43 19.27 -1.08
CA GLY A 87 -9.13 18.63 -2.18
C GLY A 87 -10.27 17.72 -1.72
N LYS A 88 -11.36 17.71 -2.48
CA LYS A 88 -12.46 16.74 -2.32
C LYS A 88 -11.98 15.30 -2.50
N TYR A 89 -10.96 15.12 -3.30
CA TYR A 89 -10.32 13.84 -3.56
C TYR A 89 -8.84 13.90 -3.15
N ILE A 90 -8.31 12.78 -2.70
CA ILE A 90 -6.90 12.63 -2.33
C ILE A 90 -6.30 11.37 -2.98
N ALA A 91 -5.07 11.50 -3.46
CA ALA A 91 -4.28 10.37 -3.95
C ALA A 91 -2.88 10.43 -3.36
N PHE A 92 -2.31 9.26 -3.11
CA PHE A 92 -0.95 9.12 -2.61
C PHE A 92 -0.06 8.53 -3.72
N LEU A 93 1.19 8.96 -3.77
CA LEU A 93 2.20 8.40 -4.66
C LEU A 93 3.44 8.07 -3.84
N ASP A 94 3.87 6.82 -3.86
CA ASP A 94 5.16 6.43 -3.30
C ASP A 94 6.28 7.06 -4.16
N ASP A 95 7.36 7.53 -3.53
CA ASP A 95 8.40 8.35 -4.18
C ASP A 95 9.17 7.64 -5.29
N ASP A 96 9.04 6.32 -5.39
CA ASP A 96 9.68 5.47 -6.40
C ASP A 96 8.72 5.01 -7.52
N ASP A 97 7.44 5.40 -7.49
CA ASP A 97 6.44 5.11 -8.52
C ASP A 97 6.19 6.33 -9.45
N GLU A 98 5.49 6.10 -10.57
CA GLU A 98 5.03 7.16 -11.48
C GLU A 98 3.57 6.95 -11.88
N TRP A 99 2.86 8.05 -12.13
CA TRP A 99 1.52 8.04 -12.71
C TRP A 99 1.53 8.32 -14.20
N LYS A 100 0.70 7.60 -14.97
CA LYS A 100 0.47 7.94 -16.36
C LYS A 100 -0.39 9.21 -16.48
N PRO A 101 -0.24 10.01 -17.55
CA PRO A 101 -0.82 11.36 -17.66
C PRO A 101 -2.34 11.45 -17.46
N LYS A 102 -3.11 10.41 -17.77
CA LYS A 102 -4.57 10.42 -17.65
C LYS A 102 -5.11 9.82 -16.37
N LYS A 103 -4.24 9.46 -15.39
CA LYS A 103 -4.67 8.72 -14.21
C LYS A 103 -5.74 9.44 -13.41
N ILE A 104 -5.50 10.68 -13.02
CA ILE A 104 -6.46 11.44 -12.19
C ILE A 104 -7.78 11.62 -12.91
N GLU A 105 -7.78 12.04 -14.17
CA GLU A 105 -8.98 12.21 -14.98
C GLU A 105 -9.81 10.94 -15.09
N MET A 106 -9.16 9.81 -15.37
CA MET A 106 -9.85 8.51 -15.52
C MET A 106 -10.40 8.00 -14.20
N LEU A 107 -9.66 8.14 -13.09
CA LEU A 107 -10.14 7.70 -11.78
C LEU A 107 -11.28 8.58 -11.26
N LEU A 108 -11.27 9.89 -11.55
CA LEU A 108 -12.39 10.78 -11.23
C LEU A 108 -13.70 10.34 -11.91
N ASN A 109 -13.64 9.90 -13.16
CA ASN A 109 -14.79 9.38 -13.89
C ASN A 109 -15.32 8.06 -13.29
N GLY A 110 -14.52 7.39 -12.49
CA GLY A 110 -14.92 6.17 -11.78
C GLY A 110 -15.81 6.41 -10.56
N PHE A 111 -15.95 7.65 -10.06
CA PHE A 111 -16.89 7.99 -8.98
C PHE A 111 -18.30 8.18 -9.53
N THR A 112 -18.95 7.09 -9.94
CA THR A 112 -20.26 7.08 -10.62
C THR A 112 -21.45 7.25 -9.69
N ASN A 113 -21.25 7.13 -8.37
CA ASN A 113 -22.24 7.41 -7.34
C ASN A 113 -21.61 7.91 -6.03
N GLU A 114 -22.43 8.43 -5.11
CA GLU A 114 -21.95 9.03 -3.86
C GLU A 114 -21.41 8.01 -2.84
N ASN A 115 -21.75 6.73 -2.94
CA ASN A 115 -21.30 5.70 -1.99
C ASN A 115 -19.87 5.20 -2.29
N ILE A 116 -19.34 5.49 -3.48
CA ILE A 116 -17.98 5.10 -3.85
C ILE A 116 -16.98 6.01 -3.12
N ALA A 117 -16.15 5.42 -2.26
CA ALA A 117 -15.08 6.13 -1.54
C ALA A 117 -13.69 5.97 -2.19
N LEU A 118 -13.53 4.95 -3.03
CA LEU A 118 -12.24 4.58 -3.61
C LEU A 118 -12.42 4.09 -5.04
N VAL A 119 -11.58 4.61 -5.96
CA VAL A 119 -11.46 4.11 -7.34
C VAL A 119 -10.00 3.74 -7.58
N TYR A 120 -9.75 2.50 -8.00
CA TYR A 120 -8.40 1.98 -8.26
C TYR A 120 -8.20 1.57 -9.71
N CYS A 121 -6.96 1.27 -10.10
CA CYS A 121 -6.60 0.94 -11.47
C CYS A 121 -5.50 -0.14 -11.54
N GLY A 122 -5.18 -0.57 -12.76
CA GLY A 122 -4.06 -1.44 -13.05
C GLY A 122 -2.70 -0.73 -13.01
N ARG A 123 -1.63 -1.50 -13.24
CA ARG A 123 -0.24 -1.04 -13.27
C ARG A 123 0.57 -1.65 -14.38
N VAL A 124 1.65 -0.97 -14.73
CA VAL A 124 2.79 -1.52 -15.46
C VAL A 124 3.90 -1.76 -14.45
N LEU A 125 4.43 -2.98 -14.37
CA LEU A 125 5.68 -3.24 -13.68
C LEU A 125 6.82 -2.83 -14.60
N TYR A 126 7.72 -2.00 -14.13
CA TYR A 126 8.94 -1.59 -14.81
C TYR A 126 10.16 -2.07 -14.01
N ASN A 127 11.00 -2.88 -14.62
CA ASN A 127 12.23 -3.35 -13.99
C ASN A 127 13.35 -2.34 -14.28
N ASP A 128 13.81 -1.62 -13.26
CA ASP A 128 14.83 -0.57 -13.39
C ASP A 128 16.18 -1.10 -13.86
N THR A 129 16.47 -2.39 -13.62
CA THR A 129 17.73 -3.01 -14.03
C THR A 129 17.71 -3.47 -15.49
N THR A 130 16.59 -4.07 -15.94
CA THR A 130 16.50 -4.68 -17.29
C THR A 130 15.75 -3.82 -18.30
N GLY A 131 15.00 -2.82 -17.86
CA GLY A 131 14.09 -2.02 -18.69
C GLY A 131 12.82 -2.78 -19.13
N GLU A 132 12.63 -4.03 -18.69
CA GLU A 132 11.46 -4.82 -19.04
C GLU A 132 10.19 -4.26 -18.40
N THR A 133 9.10 -4.31 -19.17
CA THR A 133 7.77 -3.90 -18.72
C THR A 133 6.79 -5.06 -18.76
N ARG A 134 5.90 -5.13 -17.76
CA ARG A 134 4.79 -6.10 -17.74
C ARG A 134 3.52 -5.44 -17.22
N VAL A 135 2.46 -5.49 -18.02
CA VAL A 135 1.13 -5.04 -17.56
C VAL A 135 0.58 -6.03 -16.53
N ARG A 136 0.04 -5.51 -15.45
CA ARG A 136 -0.63 -6.26 -14.38
C ARG A 136 -1.93 -5.57 -14.03
N ASN A 137 -3.04 -6.08 -14.56
CA ASN A 137 -4.35 -5.68 -14.12
C ASN A 137 -4.75 -6.57 -12.94
N PRO A 138 -5.17 -6.00 -11.79
CA PRO A 138 -5.72 -6.79 -10.70
C PRO A 138 -7.07 -7.42 -11.10
N GLU A 139 -7.55 -8.33 -10.26
CA GLU A 139 -8.93 -8.83 -10.38
C GLU A 139 -9.90 -7.65 -10.21
N ILE A 140 -10.91 -7.56 -11.06
CA ILE A 140 -11.90 -6.48 -11.01
C ILE A 140 -12.94 -6.81 -9.95
N HIS A 141 -13.00 -5.98 -8.92
CA HIS A 141 -14.02 -6.03 -7.89
C HIS A 141 -14.59 -4.63 -7.67
N THR A 142 -15.92 -4.50 -7.69
CA THR A 142 -16.63 -3.23 -7.53
C THR A 142 -17.81 -3.38 -6.56
N GLY A 143 -18.27 -2.26 -5.98
CA GLY A 143 -19.33 -2.25 -4.98
C GLY A 143 -18.81 -2.50 -3.56
N MET A 144 -19.59 -3.20 -2.76
CA MET A 144 -19.23 -3.56 -1.37
C MET A 144 -18.34 -4.81 -1.38
N VAL A 145 -17.03 -4.61 -1.36
CA VAL A 145 -16.02 -5.66 -1.63
C VAL A 145 -15.26 -6.15 -0.39
N TYR A 146 -15.76 -5.85 0.80
CA TYR A 146 -15.03 -6.21 2.03
C TYR A 146 -14.77 -7.71 2.16
N ASP A 147 -15.73 -8.55 1.77
CA ASP A 147 -15.66 -10.01 1.89
C ASP A 147 -14.58 -10.63 0.99
N GLU A 148 -14.39 -10.08 -0.20
CA GLU A 148 -13.33 -10.46 -1.13
C GLU A 148 -11.99 -9.85 -0.71
N LEU A 149 -12.01 -8.58 -0.33
CA LEU A 149 -10.82 -7.84 0.03
C LEU A 149 -10.15 -8.42 1.27
N ILE A 150 -10.92 -8.86 2.29
CA ILE A 150 -10.33 -9.50 3.48
C ILE A 150 -9.62 -10.82 3.16
N LEU A 151 -9.91 -11.45 2.03
CA LEU A 151 -9.21 -12.65 1.58
C LEU A 151 -7.91 -12.32 0.86
N LYS A 152 -7.88 -11.22 0.06
CA LYS A 152 -6.74 -10.85 -0.77
C LYS A 152 -6.75 -9.35 -1.06
N ASN A 153 -5.62 -8.66 -0.84
CA ASN A 153 -5.48 -7.28 -1.31
C ASN A 153 -5.36 -7.27 -2.84
N PHE A 154 -6.45 -6.92 -3.53
CA PHE A 154 -6.50 -6.76 -4.98
C PHE A 154 -6.38 -5.29 -5.42
N ILE A 155 -6.54 -4.32 -4.51
CA ILE A 155 -6.42 -2.89 -4.81
C ILE A 155 -4.95 -2.52 -5.05
N GLY A 156 -4.03 -3.02 -4.21
CA GLY A 156 -2.60 -2.79 -4.34
C GLY A 156 -2.06 -1.73 -3.39
N SER A 157 -0.98 -1.03 -3.78
CA SER A 157 -0.30 -0.03 -2.95
C SER A 157 -1.05 1.30 -2.89
N THR A 158 -0.57 2.21 -2.06
CA THR A 158 -1.07 3.57 -1.91
C THR A 158 -1.03 4.39 -3.20
N SER A 159 -0.12 4.07 -4.11
CA SER A 159 0.01 4.76 -5.41
C SER A 159 -1.17 4.54 -6.37
N TYR A 160 -2.03 3.54 -6.11
CA TYR A 160 -3.01 3.10 -7.11
C TYR A 160 -4.34 3.86 -7.06
N PRO A 161 -5.00 3.98 -5.89
CA PRO A 161 -6.33 4.56 -5.86
C PRO A 161 -6.34 6.09 -5.83
N LEU A 162 -7.52 6.62 -6.18
CA LEU A 162 -8.00 7.94 -5.82
C LEU A 162 -9.12 7.75 -4.80
N LEU A 163 -9.15 8.58 -3.76
CA LEU A 163 -10.02 8.44 -2.61
C LEU A 163 -10.88 9.69 -2.42
N LYS A 164 -12.08 9.55 -1.89
CA LYS A 164 -12.79 10.69 -1.28
C LYS A 164 -12.09 11.08 0.03
N THR A 165 -11.67 12.32 0.13
CA THR A 165 -10.92 12.84 1.29
C THR A 165 -11.71 12.69 2.59
N ASP A 166 -13.00 13.03 2.59
CA ASP A 166 -13.85 12.95 3.77
C ASP A 166 -14.02 11.51 4.26
N CYS A 167 -14.15 10.54 3.33
CA CYS A 167 -14.25 9.13 3.70
C CYS A 167 -12.95 8.63 4.35
N LEU A 168 -11.78 9.07 3.87
CA LEU A 168 -10.50 8.72 4.46
C LEU A 168 -10.34 9.38 5.84
N LYS A 169 -10.74 10.65 6.01
CA LYS A 169 -10.76 11.35 7.30
C LYS A 169 -11.70 10.68 8.31
N GLU A 170 -12.90 10.28 7.86
CA GLU A 170 -13.90 9.61 8.71
C GLU A 170 -13.40 8.29 9.31
N ILE A 171 -12.62 7.52 8.55
CA ILE A 171 -12.02 6.28 9.08
C ILE A 171 -10.74 6.52 9.90
N GLY A 172 -10.32 7.78 10.09
CA GLY A 172 -9.15 8.16 10.87
C GLY A 172 -7.81 8.04 10.15
N GLY A 173 -7.79 8.08 8.80
CA GLY A 173 -6.54 8.03 8.01
C GLY A 173 -5.76 6.74 8.14
N PHE A 174 -4.43 6.82 8.07
CA PHE A 174 -3.50 5.70 8.24
C PHE A 174 -3.21 5.45 9.72
N ASP A 175 -3.20 4.17 10.14
CA ASP A 175 -2.88 3.77 11.51
C ASP A 175 -1.35 3.81 11.75
N PRO A 176 -0.84 4.71 12.62
CA PRO A 176 0.61 4.85 12.86
C PRO A 176 1.28 3.59 13.42
N LEU A 177 0.52 2.68 14.00
CA LEU A 177 1.03 1.43 14.55
C LEU A 177 1.20 0.32 13.50
N MET A 178 0.80 0.57 12.25
CA MET A 178 1.00 -0.36 11.14
C MET A 178 2.45 -0.35 10.65
N GLN A 179 3.21 -1.40 10.93
CA GLN A 179 4.60 -1.53 10.49
C GLN A 179 4.73 -1.99 9.03
N SER A 180 3.68 -2.58 8.45
CA SER A 180 3.52 -2.90 7.04
C SER A 180 2.05 -3.12 6.70
N ALA A 181 1.70 -3.32 5.42
CA ALA A 181 0.32 -3.47 4.95
C ALA A 181 -0.59 -2.29 5.37
N GLN A 182 -0.01 -1.10 5.41
CA GLN A 182 -0.62 0.17 5.80
C GLN A 182 -1.78 0.54 4.86
N ASP A 183 -1.54 0.37 3.57
CA ASP A 183 -2.49 0.48 2.47
C ASP A 183 -3.68 -0.47 2.67
N TYR A 184 -3.39 -1.73 2.90
CA TYR A 184 -4.40 -2.77 3.04
C TYR A 184 -5.32 -2.55 4.26
N ASP A 185 -4.79 -2.05 5.38
CA ASP A 185 -5.59 -1.64 6.54
C ASP A 185 -6.60 -0.55 6.18
N VAL A 186 -6.15 0.48 5.45
CA VAL A 186 -7.03 1.58 5.00
C VAL A 186 -8.11 1.04 4.07
N TRP A 187 -7.75 0.20 3.08
CA TRP A 187 -8.70 -0.36 2.13
C TRP A 187 -9.77 -1.20 2.82
N LEU A 188 -9.40 -2.02 3.80
CA LEU A 188 -10.36 -2.82 4.57
C LEU A 188 -11.32 -1.94 5.38
N ARG A 189 -10.83 -0.87 6.02
CA ARG A 189 -11.68 0.04 6.79
C ARG A 189 -12.64 0.82 5.90
N LEU A 190 -12.19 1.27 4.72
CA LEU A 190 -13.07 1.91 3.72
C LEU A 190 -14.12 0.93 3.20
N ALA A 191 -13.71 -0.27 2.76
CA ALA A 191 -14.62 -1.26 2.19
C ALA A 191 -15.68 -1.80 3.18
N ARG A 192 -15.52 -1.59 4.49
CA ARG A 192 -16.56 -1.88 5.48
C ARG A 192 -17.74 -0.91 5.44
N LYS A 193 -17.53 0.30 4.93
CA LYS A 193 -18.51 1.39 4.96
C LYS A 193 -18.98 1.82 3.57
N TYR A 194 -18.09 1.72 2.59
CA TYR A 194 -18.23 2.34 1.29
C TYR A 194 -18.00 1.36 0.16
N GLU A 195 -18.51 1.72 -1.00
CA GLU A 195 -18.24 1.02 -2.25
C GLU A 195 -16.86 1.37 -2.80
N VAL A 196 -16.32 0.43 -3.57
CA VAL A 196 -15.09 0.60 -4.37
C VAL A 196 -15.43 0.48 -5.84
N ASN A 197 -14.71 1.18 -6.71
CA ASN A 197 -14.80 1.02 -8.15
C ASN A 197 -13.43 0.84 -8.79
N TYR A 198 -13.41 0.42 -10.02
CA TYR A 198 -12.21 0.08 -10.79
C TYR A 198 -12.24 0.70 -12.18
N VAL A 199 -11.08 1.17 -12.65
CA VAL A 199 -10.82 1.59 -14.03
C VAL A 199 -9.88 0.58 -14.66
N ASP A 200 -10.32 -0.11 -15.73
CA ASP A 200 -9.58 -1.17 -16.40
C ASP A 200 -8.48 -0.60 -17.33
N GLU A 201 -7.58 0.14 -16.72
CA GLU A 201 -6.41 0.73 -17.39
C GLU A 201 -5.18 0.64 -16.48
N PRO A 202 -3.98 0.34 -17.03
CA PRO A 202 -2.74 0.31 -16.28
C PRO A 202 -2.16 1.72 -16.15
N LEU A 203 -2.62 2.49 -15.16
CA LEU A 203 -2.33 3.93 -14.99
C LEU A 203 -1.16 4.24 -14.07
N ILE A 204 -0.52 3.22 -13.50
CA ILE A 204 0.66 3.32 -12.64
C ILE A 204 1.86 2.67 -13.33
N VAL A 205 3.02 3.28 -13.22
CA VAL A 205 4.32 2.63 -13.47
C VAL A 205 4.92 2.32 -12.11
N TYR A 206 4.91 1.02 -11.78
CA TYR A 206 5.49 0.50 -10.54
C TYR A 206 6.93 0.07 -10.80
N HIS A 207 7.89 0.75 -10.18
CA HIS A 207 9.30 0.47 -10.35
C HIS A 207 9.75 -0.70 -9.47
N VAL A 208 10.35 -1.71 -10.10
CA VAL A 208 10.95 -2.86 -9.41
C VAL A 208 12.45 -2.65 -9.34
N HIS A 209 12.97 -2.35 -8.16
CA HIS A 209 14.38 -2.10 -7.88
C HIS A 209 14.90 -2.96 -6.71
N GLU A 210 16.23 -3.05 -6.57
CA GLU A 210 16.88 -3.84 -5.50
C GLU A 210 16.96 -3.11 -4.14
N GLY A 211 16.60 -1.83 -4.08
CA GLY A 211 16.66 -0.99 -2.88
C GLY A 211 15.87 -1.51 -1.68
N GLU A 212 15.97 -0.81 -0.56
CA GLU A 212 15.23 -1.13 0.66
C GLU A 212 13.72 -1.01 0.42
N GLN A 213 12.99 -2.03 0.83
CA GLN A 213 11.52 -2.09 0.78
C GLN A 213 10.98 -2.59 2.12
N ILE A 214 9.93 -1.93 2.62
CA ILE A 214 9.25 -2.33 3.86
C ILE A 214 8.78 -3.79 3.77
N THR A 215 8.37 -4.23 2.59
CA THR A 215 7.86 -5.58 2.33
C THR A 215 8.90 -6.69 2.43
N LYS A 216 10.20 -6.37 2.36
CA LYS A 216 11.30 -7.34 2.49
C LYS A 216 11.59 -7.73 3.94
N ASN A 217 11.13 -6.95 4.95
CA ASN A 217 11.34 -7.27 6.35
C ASN A 217 10.25 -8.20 6.88
N PRO A 218 10.53 -9.49 7.16
CA PRO A 218 9.52 -10.46 7.56
C PRO A 218 8.88 -10.14 8.93
N ILE A 219 9.63 -9.53 9.86
CA ILE A 219 9.07 -9.16 11.18
C ILE A 219 8.05 -8.03 11.04
N LYS A 220 8.40 -6.96 10.30
CA LYS A 220 7.44 -5.87 10.03
C LYS A 220 6.20 -6.43 9.32
N ARG A 221 6.41 -7.39 8.40
CA ARG A 221 5.32 -8.03 7.65
C ARG A 221 4.39 -8.83 8.55
N ILE A 222 4.93 -9.63 9.48
CA ILE A 222 4.17 -10.37 10.48
C ILE A 222 3.34 -9.39 11.33
N ASN A 223 3.99 -8.37 11.90
CA ASN A 223 3.33 -7.43 12.80
C ASN A 223 2.17 -6.69 12.11
N GLY A 224 2.36 -6.24 10.87
CA GLY A 224 1.29 -5.61 10.09
C GLY A 224 0.12 -6.55 9.79
N LEU A 225 0.39 -7.78 9.36
CA LEU A 225 -0.66 -8.75 9.02
C LEU A 225 -1.40 -9.29 10.25
N GLU A 226 -0.70 -9.50 11.38
CA GLU A 226 -1.36 -9.86 12.65
C GLU A 226 -2.26 -8.72 13.13
N ARG A 227 -1.81 -7.47 13.04
CA ARG A 227 -2.63 -6.31 13.38
C ARG A 227 -3.87 -6.20 12.49
N ILE A 228 -3.78 -6.54 11.20
CA ILE A 228 -4.97 -6.66 10.34
C ILE A 228 -5.93 -7.71 10.89
N CYS A 229 -5.42 -8.87 11.32
CA CYS A 229 -6.26 -9.91 11.92
C CYS A 229 -6.94 -9.44 13.21
N GLU A 230 -6.21 -8.74 14.08
CA GLU A 230 -6.73 -8.17 15.33
C GLU A 230 -7.84 -7.14 15.06
N LYS A 231 -7.60 -6.18 14.16
CA LYS A 231 -8.58 -5.14 13.79
C LYS A 231 -9.85 -5.68 13.11
N ASN A 232 -9.77 -6.88 12.55
CA ASN A 232 -10.88 -7.54 11.86
C ASN A 232 -11.38 -8.80 12.58
N ILE A 233 -11.07 -8.95 13.87
CA ILE A 233 -11.40 -10.17 14.63
C ILE A 233 -12.90 -10.42 14.75
N ASP A 234 -13.70 -9.38 14.78
CA ASP A 234 -15.17 -9.43 14.78
C ASP A 234 -15.72 -10.21 13.58
N TYR A 235 -15.17 -9.97 12.39
CA TYR A 235 -15.51 -10.67 11.16
C TYR A 235 -14.85 -12.06 11.09
N LEU A 236 -13.55 -12.12 11.36
CA LEU A 236 -12.76 -13.36 11.25
C LEU A 236 -13.20 -14.43 12.26
N SER A 237 -13.74 -14.05 13.42
CA SER A 237 -14.29 -15.00 14.39
C SER A 237 -15.52 -15.72 13.87
N LYS A 238 -16.33 -15.05 13.05
CA LYS A 238 -17.57 -15.55 12.44
C LYS A 238 -17.31 -16.24 11.09
N ASN A 239 -16.33 -15.77 10.32
CA ASN A 239 -15.97 -16.34 9.02
C ASN A 239 -14.71 -17.21 9.13
N LYS A 240 -14.92 -18.52 9.38
CA LYS A 240 -13.85 -19.50 9.54
C LYS A 240 -12.92 -19.59 8.34
N TYR A 241 -13.45 -19.43 7.12
CA TYR A 241 -12.66 -19.48 5.89
C TYR A 241 -11.75 -18.26 5.76
N ALA A 242 -12.27 -17.05 5.99
CA ALA A 242 -11.47 -15.85 5.98
C ALA A 242 -10.35 -15.90 7.04
N TYR A 243 -10.66 -16.37 8.26
CA TYR A 243 -9.66 -16.60 9.30
C TYR A 243 -8.55 -17.53 8.79
N TRP A 244 -8.92 -18.68 8.23
CA TRP A 244 -7.98 -19.66 7.68
C TRP A 244 -7.08 -19.06 6.60
N VAL A 245 -7.64 -18.30 5.66
CA VAL A 245 -6.89 -17.60 4.60
C VAL A 245 -5.89 -16.61 5.19
N ARG A 246 -6.32 -15.77 6.14
CA ARG A 246 -5.46 -14.76 6.76
C ARG A 246 -4.30 -15.37 7.51
N ILE A 247 -4.56 -16.36 8.37
CA ILE A 247 -3.50 -17.02 9.13
C ILE A 247 -2.49 -17.71 8.20
N ASN A 248 -2.96 -18.46 7.20
CA ASN A 248 -2.06 -19.12 6.25
C ASN A 248 -1.20 -18.13 5.43
N GLY A 249 -1.73 -16.94 5.13
CA GLY A 249 -0.97 -15.87 4.47
C GLY A 249 0.20 -15.33 5.31
N ILE A 250 0.18 -15.52 6.63
CA ILE A 250 1.24 -15.05 7.54
C ILE A 250 2.33 -16.12 7.76
N LEU A 251 1.99 -17.41 7.57
CA LEU A 251 2.89 -18.53 7.93
C LEU A 251 4.26 -18.44 7.26
N THR A 252 4.31 -18.06 5.98
CA THR A 252 5.57 -17.95 5.24
C THR A 252 6.50 -16.91 5.86
N TYR A 253 5.96 -15.78 6.33
CA TYR A 253 6.74 -14.74 7.00
C TYR A 253 7.27 -15.19 8.35
N TYR A 254 6.50 -15.99 9.12
CA TYR A 254 7.00 -16.61 10.35
C TYR A 254 8.18 -17.55 10.09
N ILE A 255 8.15 -18.32 8.98
CA ILE A 255 9.26 -19.18 8.58
C ILE A 255 10.49 -18.37 8.19
N ASP A 256 10.31 -17.29 7.39
CA ASP A 256 11.39 -16.40 6.97
C ASP A 256 12.05 -15.71 8.17
N ALA A 257 11.23 -15.36 9.18
CA ALA A 257 11.73 -14.80 10.44
C ALA A 257 12.32 -15.88 11.39
N LYS A 258 12.35 -17.17 10.96
CA LYS A 258 12.82 -18.32 11.77
C LYS A 258 12.03 -18.55 13.07
N MET A 259 10.78 -18.09 13.10
CA MET A 259 9.86 -18.23 14.24
C MET A 259 9.00 -19.51 14.11
N TYR A 260 9.64 -20.66 13.91
CA TYR A 260 9.02 -21.94 13.54
C TYR A 260 7.94 -22.37 14.52
N GLY A 261 8.18 -22.22 15.85
CA GLY A 261 7.19 -22.56 16.87
C GLY A 261 5.90 -21.72 16.77
N LYS A 262 6.03 -20.43 16.46
CA LYS A 262 4.86 -19.56 16.22
C LYS A 262 4.15 -19.94 14.92
N ALA A 263 4.89 -20.23 13.85
CA ALA A 263 4.31 -20.69 12.59
C ALA A 263 3.46 -21.95 12.80
N LEU A 264 4.00 -22.95 13.51
CA LEU A 264 3.30 -24.20 13.78
C LEU A 264 2.04 -23.98 14.65
N LYS A 265 2.13 -23.13 15.69
CA LYS A 265 0.99 -22.77 16.52
C LYS A 265 -0.12 -22.13 15.67
N ARG A 266 0.21 -21.14 14.83
CA ARG A 266 -0.77 -20.47 13.97
C ARG A 266 -1.36 -21.41 12.92
N TRP A 267 -0.57 -22.33 12.37
CA TRP A 267 -1.07 -23.37 11.47
C TRP A 267 -2.10 -24.26 12.16
N PHE A 268 -1.85 -24.75 13.40
CA PHE A 268 -2.81 -25.53 14.16
C PHE A 268 -4.11 -24.76 14.45
N GLU A 269 -4.03 -23.46 14.76
CA GLU A 269 -5.20 -22.60 14.94
C GLU A 269 -6.04 -22.53 13.64
N ALA A 270 -5.40 -22.37 12.48
CA ALA A 270 -6.06 -22.37 11.19
C ALA A 270 -6.73 -23.71 10.87
N VAL A 271 -6.04 -24.84 11.11
CA VAL A 271 -6.58 -26.19 10.94
C VAL A 271 -7.79 -26.42 11.83
N LYS A 272 -7.72 -26.04 13.11
CA LYS A 272 -8.84 -26.16 14.05
C LYS A 272 -10.08 -25.38 13.59
N LYS A 273 -9.88 -24.19 12.98
CA LYS A 273 -10.99 -23.38 12.47
C LYS A 273 -11.59 -23.95 11.17
N CYS A 274 -10.74 -24.53 10.28
CA CYS A 274 -11.14 -25.07 8.99
C CYS A 274 -10.58 -26.48 8.74
N PRO A 275 -11.01 -27.51 9.51
CA PRO A 275 -10.47 -28.86 9.39
C PRO A 275 -10.77 -29.49 8.01
N PHE A 276 -11.88 -29.14 7.38
CA PHE A 276 -12.28 -29.70 6.09
C PHE A 276 -11.45 -29.20 4.88
N LYS A 277 -10.59 -28.21 5.06
CA LYS A 277 -9.62 -27.75 4.04
C LYS A 277 -8.37 -28.65 4.01
N ILE A 278 -8.54 -29.97 4.00
CA ILE A 278 -7.49 -30.99 4.15
C ILE A 278 -6.32 -30.75 3.20
N LYS A 279 -6.60 -30.66 1.88
CA LYS A 279 -5.56 -30.42 0.85
C LYS A 279 -4.80 -29.11 1.11
N GLY A 280 -5.50 -28.02 1.46
CA GLY A 280 -4.89 -26.74 1.78
C GLY A 280 -4.03 -26.81 3.05
N ASN A 281 -4.51 -27.48 4.10
CA ASN A 281 -3.77 -27.65 5.35
C ASN A 281 -2.48 -28.45 5.14
N ILE A 282 -2.54 -29.53 4.35
CA ILE A 282 -1.36 -30.36 4.00
C ILE A 282 -0.38 -29.55 3.16
N ASN A 283 -0.84 -28.85 2.13
CA ASN A 283 0.03 -28.02 1.28
C ASN A 283 0.74 -26.93 2.09
N ASN A 284 0.04 -26.28 3.02
CA ASN A 284 0.66 -25.26 3.87
C ASN A 284 1.72 -25.86 4.80
N LEU A 285 1.47 -27.03 5.39
CA LEU A 285 2.46 -27.73 6.20
C LEU A 285 3.69 -28.14 5.35
N TYR A 286 3.46 -28.68 4.15
CA TYR A 286 4.52 -29.03 3.21
C TYR A 286 5.36 -27.79 2.80
N ASN A 287 4.72 -26.69 2.44
CA ASN A 287 5.40 -25.44 2.10
C ASN A 287 6.23 -24.90 3.26
N MET A 288 5.71 -24.96 4.48
CA MET A 288 6.45 -24.60 5.70
C MET A 288 7.71 -25.45 5.84
N PHE A 289 7.60 -26.78 5.65
CA PHE A 289 8.74 -27.70 5.73
C PHE A 289 9.78 -27.39 4.66
N VAL A 290 9.39 -27.30 3.38
CA VAL A 290 10.30 -27.00 2.27
C VAL A 290 11.04 -25.69 2.52
N ARG A 291 10.33 -24.61 2.90
CA ARG A 291 10.92 -23.29 3.15
C ARG A 291 11.86 -23.30 4.35
N THR A 292 11.56 -24.10 5.39
CA THR A 292 12.46 -24.31 6.53
C THR A 292 13.76 -24.97 6.10
N VAL A 293 13.67 -26.02 5.29
CA VAL A 293 14.86 -26.74 4.78
C VAL A 293 15.71 -25.83 3.89
N THR A 294 15.09 -25.03 3.03
CA THR A 294 15.79 -24.05 2.20
C THR A 294 16.54 -23.03 3.08
N ASN A 295 15.88 -22.45 4.05
CA ASN A 295 16.48 -21.49 4.97
C ASN A 295 17.64 -22.06 5.80
N ILE A 296 17.64 -23.38 6.10
CA ILE A 296 18.75 -24.07 6.75
C ILE A 296 19.91 -24.29 5.80
N ARG A 297 19.62 -24.64 4.55
CA ARG A 297 20.63 -24.89 3.50
C ARG A 297 21.41 -23.62 3.13
N ASP A 298 20.73 -22.47 3.06
CA ASP A 298 21.36 -21.18 2.75
C ASP A 298 22.21 -20.63 3.91
N ARG A 299 22.07 -21.19 5.12
CA ARG A 299 22.95 -20.92 6.25
C ARG A 299 24.28 -21.64 6.21
N ASN A 300 24.34 -22.76 5.49
CA ASN A 300 25.51 -23.64 5.44
C ASN A 300 26.36 -23.39 4.17
N LYS A 301 26.00 -22.36 3.39
CA LYS A 301 26.79 -21.78 2.32
C LYS A 301 27.44 -20.46 2.76
#